data_6b1013fb62073204d3e3c4badf6dd878
#
_entry.id   6b1013fb62073204d3e3c4badf6dd878
#
_cell.length_a   1.000
_cell.length_b   1.000
_cell.length_c   1.000
_cell.angle_alpha   90.00
_cell.angle_beta   90.00
_cell.angle_gamma   90.00
#
_symmetry.space_group_name_H-M   'P 1'
#
loop_
_entity.id
_entity.type
_entity.pdbx_description
1 polymer ?
#
loop_
_entity_poly.entity_id
_entity_poly.type
_entity_poly.pdbx_seq_one_letter_code
_entity_poly.pdbx_strand_id
1 'polypeptide(L)'
;KLRRIRHTRCLALLGLLDRPSVLKFPGTCTHPVDEVEWIADNQIKGISEKPSFILHASDAYSQKFWDAPDSERVPFLLSIAEENLRVKITSWASHRWGFAKPIQTFGATFWHSPEDRLTLAGDGFGGERVENAALSGWDAANAICEFFDS
;
A
#
# COMPACT_ATOMS: atom_id res chain seq x y z
N LYS A 1 -11.95 9.49 -19.79
CA LYS A 1 -11.35 10.25 -18.64
C LYS A 1 -10.84 9.31 -17.55
N LEU A 2 -11.59 8.28 -17.11
CA LEU A 2 -11.19 7.32 -16.06
C LEU A 2 -9.88 6.57 -16.36
N ARG A 3 -9.57 6.29 -17.62
CA ARG A 3 -8.30 5.65 -18.05
C ARG A 3 -7.03 6.44 -17.71
N ARG A 4 -7.15 7.65 -17.19
CA ARG A 4 -6.01 8.46 -16.74
C ARG A 4 -5.54 8.09 -15.35
N ILE A 5 -6.40 7.48 -14.53
CA ILE A 5 -6.02 7.05 -13.19
C ILE A 5 -4.96 5.96 -13.30
N ARG A 6 -3.82 6.18 -12.67
CA ARG A 6 -2.69 5.24 -12.65
C ARG A 6 -2.24 5.00 -11.22
N HIS A 7 -1.92 3.76 -10.94
CA HIS A 7 -1.39 3.33 -9.66
C HIS A 7 -0.02 2.68 -9.83
N THR A 8 0.81 2.75 -8.81
CA THR A 8 2.00 1.93 -8.67
C THR A 8 1.63 0.48 -8.40
N ARG A 9 2.58 -0.41 -8.62
CA ARG A 9 2.55 -1.79 -8.13
C ARG A 9 3.37 -1.89 -6.85
N CYS A 10 3.00 -2.79 -5.95
CA CYS A 10 3.79 -3.09 -4.77
C CYS A 10 3.82 -4.59 -4.50
N LEU A 11 5.02 -5.16 -4.50
CA LEU A 11 5.29 -6.46 -3.91
C LEU A 11 5.48 -6.25 -2.41
N ALA A 12 4.67 -6.91 -1.60
CA ALA A 12 4.77 -6.84 -0.15
C ALA A 12 5.19 -8.19 0.42
N LEU A 13 6.03 -8.16 1.46
CA LEU A 13 6.30 -9.30 2.32
C LEU A 13 5.72 -9.04 3.71
N LEU A 14 5.15 -10.08 4.30
CA LEU A 14 4.72 -10.08 5.69
C LEU A 14 5.26 -11.34 6.34
N GLY A 15 5.59 -11.29 7.61
CA GLY A 15 6.10 -12.48 8.26
C GLY A 15 6.27 -12.36 9.77
N LEU A 16 6.62 -13.49 10.35
CA LEU A 16 6.93 -13.62 11.77
C LEU A 16 8.45 -13.58 11.98
N LEU A 17 8.84 -12.99 13.09
CA LEU A 17 10.22 -12.86 13.53
C LEU A 17 10.47 -13.83 14.71
N ASP A 18 11.74 -14.24 14.89
CA ASP A 18 12.17 -15.09 15.98
C ASP A 18 12.16 -14.37 17.35
N ARG A 19 12.26 -13.05 17.33
CA ARG A 19 12.25 -12.15 18.49
C ARG A 19 11.88 -10.73 18.07
N PRO A 20 11.65 -9.78 19.02
CA PRO A 20 11.46 -8.36 18.70
C PRO A 20 12.63 -7.77 17.91
N SER A 21 12.34 -6.90 16.94
CA SER A 21 13.34 -6.22 16.13
C SER A 21 14.08 -5.12 16.90
N VAL A 22 15.14 -4.57 16.30
CA VAL A 22 15.89 -3.43 16.85
C VAL A 22 15.29 -2.07 16.51
N LEU A 23 14.22 -2.01 15.72
CA LEU A 23 13.59 -0.75 15.37
C LEU A 23 13.07 -0.05 16.63
N LYS A 24 13.20 1.28 16.63
CA LYS A 24 12.62 2.11 17.69
C LYS A 24 11.25 2.62 17.27
N PHE A 25 10.43 3.04 18.22
CA PHE A 25 9.18 3.72 17.91
C PHE A 25 9.41 4.85 16.88
N PRO A 26 8.61 4.97 15.85
CA PRO A 26 7.33 4.30 15.59
C PRO A 26 7.41 2.92 14.91
N GLY A 27 8.55 2.23 14.94
CA GLY A 27 8.69 0.88 14.41
C GLY A 27 8.77 0.80 12.89
N THR A 28 9.35 1.83 12.25
CA THR A 28 9.43 1.91 10.78
C THR A 28 10.83 2.29 10.31
N CYS A 29 11.20 1.79 9.13
CA CYS A 29 12.38 2.16 8.37
C CYS A 29 11.94 2.47 6.94
N THR A 30 12.21 3.68 6.46
CA THR A 30 11.83 4.14 5.14
C THR A 30 13.04 4.21 4.23
N HIS A 31 12.88 3.69 3.01
CA HIS A 31 13.91 3.68 1.95
C HIS A 31 15.28 3.16 2.43
N PRO A 32 15.33 1.96 3.04
CA PRO A 32 16.63 1.40 3.46
C PRO A 32 17.55 1.17 2.26
N VAL A 33 16.98 0.85 1.11
CA VAL A 33 17.61 0.72 -0.21
C VAL A 33 16.61 1.15 -1.29
N ASP A 34 17.06 1.41 -2.50
CA ASP A 34 16.23 1.89 -3.62
C ASP A 34 15.11 0.90 -3.99
N GLU A 35 15.31 -0.39 -3.77
CA GLU A 35 14.34 -1.44 -4.08
C GLU A 35 13.24 -1.61 -3.02
N VAL A 36 13.43 -1.02 -1.84
CA VAL A 36 12.50 -1.16 -0.70
C VAL A 36 12.04 0.21 -0.24
N GLU A 37 10.75 0.45 -0.33
CA GLU A 37 10.15 1.72 0.06
C GLU A 37 9.99 1.84 1.58
N TRP A 38 9.61 0.73 2.24
CA TRP A 38 9.24 0.78 3.64
C TRP A 38 9.28 -0.59 4.31
N ILE A 39 9.74 -0.61 5.57
CA ILE A 39 9.68 -1.77 6.46
C ILE A 39 9.03 -1.32 7.77
N ALA A 40 8.16 -2.12 8.34
CA ALA A 40 7.60 -1.88 9.66
C ALA A 40 7.61 -3.13 10.53
N ASP A 41 7.85 -2.92 11.82
CA ASP A 41 7.61 -3.88 12.89
C ASP A 41 6.20 -3.67 13.43
N ASN A 42 5.34 -4.66 13.22
CA ASN A 42 3.94 -4.58 13.61
C ASN A 42 3.73 -4.73 15.12
N GLN A 43 4.69 -5.32 15.84
CA GLN A 43 4.62 -5.40 17.32
C GLN A 43 4.89 -4.03 17.93
N ILE A 44 5.94 -3.32 17.48
CA ILE A 44 6.24 -1.96 17.96
C ILE A 44 5.10 -0.99 17.64
N LYS A 45 4.43 -1.18 16.48
CA LYS A 45 3.25 -0.39 16.09
C LYS A 45 1.99 -0.74 16.88
N GLY A 46 2.00 -1.76 17.71
CA GLY A 46 0.82 -2.20 18.48
C GLY A 46 -0.24 -2.92 17.61
N ILE A 47 0.12 -3.36 16.40
CA ILE A 47 -0.80 -4.06 15.48
C ILE A 47 -0.80 -5.56 15.77
N SER A 48 0.32 -6.11 16.23
CA SER A 48 0.49 -7.53 16.48
C SER A 48 1.05 -7.78 17.90
N GLU A 49 0.53 -8.79 18.59
CA GLU A 49 1.10 -9.25 19.86
C GLU A 49 2.41 -10.01 19.65
N LYS A 50 2.56 -10.66 18.48
CA LYS A 50 3.78 -11.41 18.13
C LYS A 50 4.74 -10.54 17.33
N PRO A 51 6.07 -10.77 17.48
CA PRO A 51 7.07 -10.15 16.62
C PRO A 51 6.77 -10.47 15.16
N SER A 52 6.47 -9.44 14.38
CA SER A 52 6.07 -9.56 12.98
C SER A 52 6.38 -8.30 12.20
N PHE A 53 6.56 -8.44 10.90
CA PHE A 53 6.92 -7.34 10.03
C PHE A 53 6.06 -7.29 8.78
N ILE A 54 6.08 -6.13 8.14
CA ILE A 54 5.67 -5.92 6.77
C ILE A 54 6.76 -5.13 6.04
N LEU A 55 7.02 -5.50 4.79
CA LEU A 55 7.93 -4.79 3.87
C LEU A 55 7.18 -4.48 2.58
N HIS A 56 7.30 -3.27 2.10
CA HIS A 56 6.84 -2.84 0.79
C HIS A 56 8.04 -2.58 -0.12
N ALA A 57 8.10 -3.31 -1.24
CA ALA A 57 9.07 -3.04 -2.28
C ALA A 57 8.70 -1.77 -3.06
N SER A 58 9.70 -1.12 -3.66
CA SER A 58 9.47 0.02 -4.55
C SER A 58 8.68 -0.37 -5.80
N ASP A 59 8.06 0.61 -6.46
CA ASP A 59 7.33 0.39 -7.71
C ASP A 59 8.27 -0.19 -8.79
N ALA A 60 9.49 0.33 -8.90
CA ALA A 60 10.48 -0.14 -9.87
C ALA A 60 10.83 -1.62 -9.68
N TYR A 61 11.12 -2.04 -8.43
CA TYR A 61 11.35 -3.43 -8.09
C TYR A 61 10.10 -4.28 -8.37
N SER A 62 8.95 -3.81 -7.95
CA SER A 62 7.68 -4.51 -8.10
C SER A 62 7.32 -4.73 -9.57
N GLN A 63 7.52 -3.76 -10.43
CA GLN A 63 7.29 -3.90 -11.87
C GLN A 63 8.25 -4.91 -12.49
N LYS A 64 9.55 -4.84 -12.15
CA LYS A 64 10.58 -5.74 -12.67
C LYS A 64 10.30 -7.21 -12.34
N PHE A 65 9.84 -7.48 -11.12
CA PHE A 65 9.63 -8.84 -10.62
C PHE A 65 8.15 -9.24 -10.49
N TRP A 66 7.25 -8.51 -11.13
CA TRP A 66 5.81 -8.70 -10.97
C TRP A 66 5.34 -10.12 -11.27
N ASP A 67 5.81 -10.68 -12.38
CA ASP A 67 5.44 -12.00 -12.85
C ASP A 67 6.45 -13.10 -12.46
N ALA A 68 7.55 -12.71 -11.81
CA ALA A 68 8.56 -13.65 -11.34
C ALA A 68 8.00 -14.54 -10.21
N PRO A 69 8.45 -15.79 -10.08
CA PRO A 69 8.10 -16.65 -8.96
C PRO A 69 8.71 -16.13 -7.65
N ASP A 70 8.14 -16.55 -6.52
CA ASP A 70 8.63 -16.15 -5.19
C ASP A 70 10.10 -16.54 -4.96
N SER A 71 10.58 -17.62 -5.57
CA SER A 71 11.99 -18.05 -5.52
C SER A 71 12.98 -17.04 -6.10
N GLU A 72 12.53 -16.14 -6.96
CA GLU A 72 13.37 -15.09 -7.56
C GLU A 72 13.16 -13.73 -6.87
N ARG A 73 11.92 -13.35 -6.58
CA ARG A 73 11.58 -12.02 -6.09
C ARG A 73 11.68 -11.85 -4.58
N VAL A 74 11.59 -12.94 -3.80
CA VAL A 74 11.52 -12.85 -2.34
C VAL A 74 12.88 -12.86 -1.65
N PRO A 75 13.90 -13.66 -2.06
CA PRO A 75 15.15 -13.79 -1.31
C PRO A 75 15.87 -12.47 -1.04
N PHE A 76 15.92 -11.57 -2.02
CA PHE A 76 16.51 -10.24 -1.86
C PHE A 76 15.75 -9.41 -0.82
N LEU A 77 14.43 -9.37 -0.90
CA LEU A 77 13.60 -8.60 0.05
C LEU A 77 13.71 -9.14 1.48
N LEU A 78 13.80 -10.47 1.65
CA LEU A 78 14.04 -11.10 2.95
C LEU A 78 15.38 -10.68 3.53
N SER A 79 16.45 -10.67 2.73
CA SER A 79 17.78 -10.26 3.19
C SER A 79 17.78 -8.81 3.69
N ILE A 80 17.13 -7.89 2.98
CA ILE A 80 17.01 -6.50 3.39
C ILE A 80 16.16 -6.36 4.66
N ALA A 81 15.08 -7.13 4.78
CA ALA A 81 14.27 -7.14 6.00
C ALA A 81 15.08 -7.64 7.21
N GLU A 82 15.78 -8.79 7.12
CA GLU A 82 16.60 -9.33 8.20
C GLU A 82 17.75 -8.38 8.61
N GLU A 83 18.38 -7.74 7.64
CA GLU A 83 19.46 -6.77 7.89
C GLU A 83 18.95 -5.55 8.69
N ASN A 84 17.85 -4.97 8.29
CA ASN A 84 17.32 -3.76 8.94
C ASN A 84 16.63 -4.04 10.26
N LEU A 85 15.94 -5.18 10.38
CA LEU A 85 15.28 -5.60 11.61
C LEU A 85 16.25 -6.23 12.62
N ARG A 86 17.41 -6.73 12.16
CA ARG A 86 18.44 -7.46 12.91
C ARG A 86 17.92 -8.68 13.65
N VAL A 87 17.04 -9.42 13.02
CA VAL A 87 16.38 -10.63 13.54
C VAL A 87 16.18 -11.62 12.39
N LYS A 88 15.91 -12.88 12.74
CA LYS A 88 15.60 -13.92 11.75
C LYS A 88 14.10 -13.96 11.46
N ILE A 89 13.77 -14.12 10.19
CA ILE A 89 12.40 -14.33 9.73
C ILE A 89 12.10 -15.83 9.80
N THR A 90 11.10 -16.21 10.58
CA THR A 90 10.74 -17.62 10.80
C THR A 90 9.68 -18.12 9.83
N SER A 91 8.86 -17.22 9.33
CA SER A 91 7.86 -17.51 8.29
C SER A 91 7.52 -16.24 7.53
N TRP A 92 7.12 -16.39 6.28
CA TRP A 92 6.74 -15.26 5.44
C TRP A 92 5.66 -15.64 4.43
N ALA A 93 4.97 -14.62 3.93
CA ALA A 93 4.09 -14.68 2.78
C ALA A 93 4.36 -13.46 1.89
N SER A 94 4.19 -13.63 0.58
CA SER A 94 4.25 -12.53 -0.38
C SER A 94 2.85 -12.13 -0.84
N HIS A 95 2.66 -10.83 -1.10
CA HIS A 95 1.43 -10.31 -1.66
C HIS A 95 1.72 -9.32 -2.80
N ARG A 96 0.82 -9.27 -3.80
CA ARG A 96 0.91 -8.34 -4.94
C ARG A 96 -0.22 -7.33 -4.88
N TRP A 97 0.14 -6.07 -4.66
CA TRP A 97 -0.80 -4.95 -4.76
C TRP A 97 -0.71 -4.35 -6.16
N GLY A 98 -1.68 -4.67 -7.03
CA GLY A 98 -1.72 -4.15 -8.40
C GLY A 98 -2.10 -2.68 -8.51
N PHE A 99 -2.74 -2.14 -7.46
CA PHE A 99 -3.18 -0.76 -7.32
C PHE A 99 -2.77 -0.26 -5.94
N ALA A 100 -1.46 -0.01 -5.75
CA ALA A 100 -0.90 0.29 -4.44
C ALA A 100 -1.05 1.76 -4.06
N LYS A 101 -0.58 2.68 -4.92
CA LYS A 101 -0.66 4.12 -4.70
C LYS A 101 -1.05 4.82 -6.01
N PRO A 102 -1.99 5.76 -5.99
CA PRO A 102 -2.29 6.56 -7.16
C PRO A 102 -1.14 7.53 -7.45
N ILE A 103 -0.55 7.42 -8.63
CA ILE A 103 0.46 8.36 -9.17
C ILE A 103 -0.13 9.36 -10.15
N GLN A 104 -1.32 9.08 -10.63
CA GLN A 104 -2.12 9.99 -11.43
C GLN A 104 -3.59 9.83 -11.04
N THR A 105 -4.17 10.87 -10.49
CA THR A 105 -5.56 10.92 -10.10
C THR A 105 -6.46 11.41 -11.24
N PHE A 106 -7.77 11.31 -11.04
CA PHE A 106 -8.77 11.75 -12.00
C PHE A 106 -8.77 13.28 -12.22
N GLY A 107 -8.33 14.06 -11.21
CA GLY A 107 -8.31 15.53 -11.24
C GLY A 107 -9.58 16.18 -10.70
N ALA A 108 -10.48 15.40 -10.10
CA ALA A 108 -11.61 15.83 -9.28
C ALA A 108 -11.77 14.83 -8.14
N THR A 109 -12.43 15.21 -7.06
CA THR A 109 -12.57 14.37 -5.87
C THR A 109 -13.47 13.16 -6.08
N PHE A 110 -14.36 13.22 -7.05
CA PHE A 110 -15.21 12.09 -7.47
C PHE A 110 -15.61 12.25 -8.95
N TRP A 111 -16.28 11.25 -9.48
CA TRP A 111 -16.97 11.32 -10.77
C TRP A 111 -18.41 10.85 -10.61
N HIS A 112 -19.34 11.60 -11.19
CA HIS A 112 -20.78 11.30 -11.14
C HIS A 112 -21.36 11.37 -12.56
N SER A 113 -22.19 10.39 -12.90
CA SER A 113 -23.00 10.35 -14.12
C SER A 113 -24.44 10.06 -13.71
N PRO A 114 -25.31 11.09 -13.67
CA PRO A 114 -26.72 10.91 -13.39
C PRO A 114 -27.43 9.99 -14.38
N GLU A 115 -27.04 10.08 -15.67
CA GLU A 115 -27.62 9.29 -16.75
C GLU A 115 -27.36 7.80 -16.56
N ASP A 116 -26.11 7.43 -16.17
CA ASP A 116 -25.71 6.05 -15.90
C ASP A 116 -26.07 5.59 -14.48
N ARG A 117 -26.56 6.51 -13.62
CA ARG A 117 -26.76 6.28 -12.18
C ARG A 117 -25.51 5.72 -11.49
N LEU A 118 -24.35 6.25 -11.86
CA LEU A 118 -23.06 5.77 -11.42
C LEU A 118 -22.25 6.89 -10.78
N THR A 119 -21.73 6.62 -9.59
CA THR A 119 -20.78 7.51 -8.91
C THR A 119 -19.53 6.73 -8.53
N LEU A 120 -18.36 7.31 -8.76
CA LEU A 120 -17.06 6.73 -8.48
C LEU A 120 -16.26 7.68 -7.58
N ALA A 121 -15.68 7.12 -6.53
CA ALA A 121 -14.87 7.82 -5.55
C ALA A 121 -13.73 6.91 -5.06
N GLY A 122 -12.82 7.45 -4.27
CA GLY A 122 -11.71 6.72 -3.67
C GLY A 122 -10.37 7.42 -3.89
N ASP A 123 -9.26 6.71 -3.60
CA ASP A 123 -7.91 7.25 -3.71
C ASP A 123 -7.50 7.64 -5.14
N GLY A 124 -8.01 6.96 -6.14
CA GLY A 124 -7.81 7.33 -7.55
C GLY A 124 -8.40 8.71 -7.93
N PHE A 125 -9.24 9.28 -7.07
CA PHE A 125 -9.84 10.62 -7.20
C PHE A 125 -9.24 11.58 -6.18
N GLY A 126 -9.29 11.24 -4.89
CA GLY A 126 -8.84 12.09 -3.79
C GLY A 126 -7.33 12.13 -3.57
N GLY A 127 -6.60 11.08 -3.97
CA GLY A 127 -5.15 10.93 -3.73
C GLY A 127 -4.80 9.81 -2.76
N GLU A 128 -3.51 9.57 -2.59
CA GLU A 128 -2.92 8.36 -1.96
C GLU A 128 -3.18 8.15 -0.47
N ARG A 129 -3.81 9.07 0.24
CA ARG A 129 -4.06 8.97 1.67
C ARG A 129 -5.46 8.44 1.97
N VAL A 130 -5.59 7.68 3.07
CA VAL A 130 -6.89 7.19 3.57
C VAL A 130 -7.87 8.35 3.78
N GLU A 131 -7.41 9.47 4.35
CA GLU A 131 -8.21 10.68 4.52
C GLU A 131 -8.71 11.25 3.19
N ASN A 132 -7.87 11.26 2.15
CA ASN A 132 -8.25 11.75 0.82
C ASN A 132 -9.30 10.82 0.17
N ALA A 133 -9.15 9.52 0.32
CA ALA A 133 -10.15 8.56 -0.14
C ALA A 133 -11.49 8.71 0.61
N ALA A 134 -11.45 8.99 1.91
CA ALA A 134 -12.64 9.26 2.72
C ALA A 134 -13.34 10.57 2.31
N LEU A 135 -12.57 11.65 2.12
CA LEU A 135 -13.11 12.93 1.62
C LEU A 135 -13.70 12.79 0.21
N SER A 136 -13.03 12.04 -0.66
CA SER A 136 -13.57 11.70 -1.99
C SER A 136 -14.93 11.00 -1.91
N GLY A 137 -15.07 10.03 -1.00
CA GLY A 137 -16.35 9.37 -0.74
C GLY A 137 -17.42 10.30 -0.18
N TRP A 138 -17.01 11.23 0.70
CA TRP A 138 -17.92 12.23 1.27
C TRP A 138 -18.48 13.20 0.21
N ASP A 139 -17.59 13.73 -0.64
CA ASP A 139 -18.00 14.61 -1.73
C ASP A 139 -18.93 13.89 -2.71
N ALA A 140 -18.65 12.63 -3.03
CA ALA A 140 -19.51 11.80 -3.85
C ALA A 140 -20.90 11.58 -3.24
N ALA A 141 -20.97 11.35 -1.92
CA ALA A 141 -22.23 11.17 -1.21
C ALA A 141 -23.08 12.45 -1.24
N ASN A 142 -22.47 13.61 -1.00
CA ASN A 142 -23.17 14.90 -1.08
C ASN A 142 -23.76 15.13 -2.47
N ALA A 143 -23.01 14.88 -3.53
CA ALA A 143 -23.48 15.01 -4.91
C ALA A 143 -24.67 14.08 -5.22
N ILE A 144 -24.68 12.86 -4.65
CA ILE A 144 -25.82 11.93 -4.77
C ILE A 144 -27.05 12.48 -4.06
N CYS A 145 -26.92 12.98 -2.82
CA CYS A 145 -28.01 13.55 -2.08
C CYS A 145 -28.63 14.76 -2.81
N GLU A 146 -27.81 15.70 -3.28
CA GLU A 146 -28.27 16.85 -4.06
C GLU A 146 -29.04 16.45 -5.34
N PHE A 147 -28.62 15.36 -5.98
CA PHE A 147 -29.31 14.84 -7.17
C PHE A 147 -30.71 14.28 -6.85
N PHE A 148 -30.88 13.65 -5.69
CA PHE A 148 -32.19 13.10 -5.31
C PHE A 148 -33.13 14.12 -4.68
N ASP A 149 -32.63 15.26 -4.18
CA ASP A 149 -33.40 16.35 -3.59
C ASP A 149 -33.87 17.37 -4.65
N SER A 150 -33.38 17.22 -5.90
CA SER A 150 -33.73 18.09 -7.05
C SER A 150 -34.82 17.48 -7.91
#